data_0a9563919daa68bdeabb612bd3cd41a8
#
_entry.id   0a9563919daa68bdeabb612bd3cd41a8
#
_cell.length_a   1.000
_cell.length_b   1.000
_cell.length_c   1.000
_cell.angle_alpha   90.00
_cell.angle_beta   90.00
_cell.angle_gamma   90.00
#
_symmetry.space_group_name_H-M   'P 1'
#
loop_
_entity.id
_entity.type
_entity.pdbx_description
1 polymer ?
#
loop_
_entity_poly.entity_id
_entity_poly.type
_entity_poly.pdbx_seq_one_letter_code
_entity_poly.pdbx_strand_id
1 'polypeptide(L)'
;MTVEKFPRPFNENYELLGVLGKGGMGYVYKALQKNLKREVALKVLDASSDKESIERFYMEAQAMKELDHQNLVQVFDFGKQGNQLFIAMTYVKGSTLSEVLEHRRRLDYDAIEIIAKQVARGLLYAHSKGIVHRDVKPSNIMITHDNRVYLMDFGISHIQSAERLTLTGMT
;
A
#
# COMPACT_ATOMS: atom_id res chain seq x y z
N MET A 1 -8.95 -1.42 26.22
CA MET A 1 -8.14 -1.37 24.99
C MET A 1 -6.72 -1.74 25.36
N THR A 2 -6.24 -2.91 24.96
CA THR A 2 -4.85 -3.31 25.20
C THR A 2 -3.95 -2.45 24.32
N VAL A 3 -3.10 -1.63 24.95
CA VAL A 3 -2.09 -0.84 24.21
C VAL A 3 -1.13 -1.82 23.57
N GLU A 4 -1.14 -1.90 22.25
CA GLU A 4 -0.20 -2.74 21.52
C GLU A 4 1.23 -2.29 21.82
N LYS A 5 2.03 -3.20 22.40
CA LYS A 5 3.41 -2.89 22.79
C LYS A 5 4.36 -3.23 21.62
N PHE A 6 5.15 -2.25 21.19
CA PHE A 6 6.17 -2.41 20.15
C PHE A 6 7.58 -2.27 20.74
N PRO A 7 8.61 -2.90 20.14
CA PRO A 7 8.52 -3.81 18.99
C PRO A 7 7.93 -5.17 19.35
N ARG A 8 7.31 -5.85 18.37
CA ARG A 8 6.82 -7.22 18.51
C ARG A 8 7.04 -8.04 17.24
N PRO A 9 7.31 -9.36 17.36
CA PRO A 9 7.46 -10.19 16.18
C PRO A 9 6.11 -10.30 15.42
N PHE A 10 6.18 -10.29 14.08
CA PHE A 10 5.06 -10.65 13.22
C PHE A 10 5.23 -12.10 12.76
N ASN A 11 6.42 -12.43 12.27
CA ASN A 11 6.88 -13.79 11.95
C ASN A 11 8.41 -13.88 12.08
N GLU A 12 9.01 -14.94 11.56
CA GLU A 12 10.46 -15.12 11.59
C GLU A 12 11.23 -14.03 10.81
N ASN A 13 10.62 -13.45 9.75
CA ASN A 13 11.26 -12.48 8.86
C ASN A 13 10.98 -11.02 9.24
N TYR A 14 9.87 -10.73 9.93
CA TYR A 14 9.42 -9.37 10.22
C TYR A 14 9.18 -9.13 11.69
N GLU A 15 9.60 -7.95 12.15
CA GLU A 15 9.33 -7.40 13.48
C GLU A 15 8.57 -6.08 13.32
N LEU A 16 7.41 -5.96 13.97
CA LEU A 16 6.61 -4.73 13.92
C LEU A 16 7.22 -3.69 14.84
N LEU A 17 7.43 -2.48 14.34
CA LEU A 17 8.02 -1.35 15.06
C LEU A 17 6.99 -0.30 15.50
N GLY A 18 5.84 -0.26 14.86
CA GLY A 18 4.76 0.69 15.16
C GLY A 18 3.65 0.65 14.11
N VAL A 19 2.52 1.26 14.42
CA VAL A 19 1.41 1.43 13.48
C VAL A 19 1.64 2.69 12.65
N LEU A 20 1.57 2.58 11.32
CA LEU A 20 1.58 3.71 10.38
C LEU A 20 0.16 4.18 10.07
N GLY A 21 -0.80 3.26 9.99
CA GLY A 21 -2.19 3.59 9.70
C GLY A 21 -3.13 2.42 9.89
N LYS A 22 -4.42 2.75 10.01
CA LYS A 22 -5.52 1.80 10.04
C LYS A 22 -6.47 2.14 8.89
N GLY A 23 -6.70 1.20 8.00
CA GLY A 23 -7.68 1.32 6.92
C GLY A 23 -8.87 0.38 7.10
N GLY A 24 -9.86 0.46 6.23
CA GLY A 24 -11.01 -0.44 6.23
C GLY A 24 -10.66 -1.92 6.01
N MET A 25 -9.46 -2.20 5.50
CA MET A 25 -8.99 -3.54 5.12
C MET A 25 -7.95 -4.12 6.08
N GLY A 26 -7.54 -3.40 7.13
CA GLY A 26 -6.53 -3.86 8.06
C GLY A 26 -5.59 -2.74 8.51
N TYR A 27 -4.39 -3.14 8.91
CA TYR A 27 -3.37 -2.23 9.46
C TYR A 27 -2.16 -2.15 8.53
N VAL A 28 -1.53 -0.98 8.52
CA VAL A 28 -0.21 -0.79 7.95
C VAL A 28 0.77 -0.53 9.10
N TYR A 29 1.79 -1.35 9.20
CA TYR A 29 2.83 -1.23 10.22
C TYR A 29 4.14 -0.76 9.61
N LYS A 30 4.89 0.03 10.35
CA LYS A 30 6.33 0.13 10.17
C LYS A 30 6.94 -1.16 10.73
N ALA A 31 7.75 -1.85 9.94
CA ALA A 31 8.37 -3.10 10.36
C ALA A 31 9.84 -3.16 9.96
N LEU A 32 10.60 -3.97 10.68
CA LEU A 32 11.97 -4.34 10.34
C LEU A 32 11.96 -5.68 9.61
N GLN A 33 12.46 -5.72 8.40
CA GLN A 33 12.80 -6.97 7.71
C GLN A 33 14.16 -7.46 8.24
N LYS A 34 14.14 -8.49 9.09
CA LYS A 34 15.29 -8.89 9.92
C LYS A 34 16.50 -9.36 9.12
N ASN A 35 16.28 -10.18 8.08
CA ASN A 35 17.37 -10.73 7.23
C ASN A 35 18.13 -9.65 6.44
N LEU A 36 17.46 -8.58 6.02
CA LEU A 36 18.05 -7.47 5.28
C LEU A 36 18.30 -6.22 6.13
N LYS A 37 17.92 -6.25 7.41
CA LYS A 37 18.05 -5.13 8.37
C LYS A 37 17.50 -3.81 7.82
N ARG A 38 16.38 -3.86 7.07
CA ARG A 38 15.76 -2.68 6.48
C ARG A 38 14.37 -2.43 7.02
N GLU A 39 13.99 -1.15 7.08
CA GLU A 39 12.63 -0.73 7.40
C GLU A 39 11.72 -0.92 6.18
N VAL A 40 10.53 -1.46 6.41
CA VAL A 40 9.49 -1.67 5.40
C VAL A 40 8.13 -1.20 5.92
N ALA A 41 7.22 -0.89 5.03
CA ALA A 41 5.80 -0.82 5.36
C ALA A 41 5.21 -2.23 5.19
N LEU A 42 4.57 -2.74 6.24
CA LEU A 42 3.94 -4.06 6.24
C LEU A 42 2.42 -3.86 6.33
N LYS A 43 1.73 -4.05 5.22
CA LYS A 43 0.27 -4.02 5.16
C LYS A 43 -0.25 -5.41 5.54
N VAL A 44 -1.06 -5.47 6.59
CA VAL A 44 -1.62 -6.71 7.13
C VAL A 44 -3.14 -6.65 6.99
N LEU A 45 -3.70 -7.65 6.34
CA LEU A 45 -5.11 -7.78 6.01
C LEU A 45 -5.66 -9.05 6.67
N ASP A 46 -6.89 -9.02 7.14
CA ASP A 46 -7.54 -10.25 7.55
C ASP A 46 -7.84 -11.09 6.30
N ALA A 47 -7.43 -12.35 6.31
CA ALA A 47 -7.72 -13.24 5.21
C ALA A 47 -9.21 -13.52 5.15
N SER A 48 -9.82 -13.32 3.99
CA SER A 48 -11.13 -13.88 3.70
C SER A 48 -11.07 -15.41 3.86
N SER A 49 -12.17 -16.02 4.28
CA SER A 49 -12.32 -17.50 4.26
C SER A 49 -12.51 -18.04 2.83
N ASP A 50 -12.77 -17.14 1.87
CA ASP A 50 -12.96 -17.46 0.47
C ASP A 50 -11.63 -17.70 -0.25
N LYS A 51 -11.48 -18.90 -0.81
CA LYS A 51 -10.27 -19.32 -1.51
C LYS A 51 -9.97 -18.46 -2.75
N GLU A 52 -11.01 -18.06 -3.48
CA GLU A 52 -10.87 -17.26 -4.70
C GLU A 52 -10.33 -15.86 -4.40
N SER A 53 -10.74 -15.24 -3.30
CA SER A 53 -10.20 -13.95 -2.83
C SER A 53 -8.73 -14.05 -2.44
N ILE A 54 -8.32 -15.16 -1.81
CA ILE A 54 -6.91 -15.42 -1.49
C ILE A 54 -6.09 -15.60 -2.78
N GLU A 55 -6.57 -16.37 -3.75
CA GLU A 55 -5.88 -16.57 -5.03
C GLU A 55 -5.74 -15.25 -5.80
N ARG A 56 -6.79 -14.42 -5.84
CA ARG A 56 -6.73 -13.06 -6.42
C ARG A 56 -5.68 -12.19 -5.74
N PHE A 57 -5.62 -12.20 -4.40
CA PHE A 57 -4.60 -11.48 -3.65
C PHE A 57 -3.18 -11.87 -4.10
N TYR A 58 -2.90 -13.19 -4.22
CA TYR A 58 -1.59 -13.65 -4.66
C TYR A 58 -1.25 -13.22 -6.08
N MET A 59 -2.21 -13.29 -7.02
CA MET A 59 -2.00 -12.85 -8.40
C MET A 59 -1.73 -11.34 -8.48
N GLU A 60 -2.50 -10.51 -7.78
CA GLU A 60 -2.31 -9.06 -7.76
C GLU A 60 -0.99 -8.67 -7.08
N ALA A 61 -0.67 -9.27 -5.94
CA ALA A 61 0.58 -9.01 -5.24
C ALA A 61 1.80 -9.43 -6.07
N GLN A 62 1.73 -10.55 -6.80
CA GLN A 62 2.78 -10.97 -7.72
C GLN A 62 2.96 -9.95 -8.86
N ALA A 63 1.87 -9.47 -9.47
CA ALA A 63 1.95 -8.46 -10.52
C ALA A 63 2.57 -7.14 -10.00
N MET A 64 2.24 -6.72 -8.78
CA MET A 64 2.83 -5.54 -8.16
C MET A 64 4.33 -5.72 -7.86
N LYS A 65 4.77 -6.92 -7.53
CA LYS A 65 6.19 -7.21 -7.27
C LYS A 65 7.06 -7.02 -8.51
N GLU A 66 6.48 -7.18 -9.71
CA GLU A 66 7.14 -6.93 -11.00
C GLU A 66 7.33 -5.43 -11.31
N LEU A 67 6.65 -4.53 -10.55
CA LEU A 67 6.76 -3.09 -10.76
C LEU A 67 7.98 -2.54 -10.03
N ASP A 68 9.00 -2.10 -10.78
CA ASP A 68 10.18 -1.40 -10.27
C ASP A 68 10.31 -0.04 -10.98
N HIS A 69 9.89 1.04 -10.29
CA HIS A 69 9.95 2.39 -10.83
C HIS A 69 10.07 3.42 -9.69
N GLN A 70 10.87 4.47 -9.91
CA GLN A 70 11.18 5.49 -8.91
C GLN A 70 9.99 6.24 -8.32
N ASN A 71 8.83 6.23 -9.01
CA ASN A 71 7.60 6.88 -8.54
C ASN A 71 6.51 5.88 -8.11
N LEU A 72 6.87 4.62 -7.91
CA LEU A 72 5.99 3.59 -7.38
C LEU A 72 6.55 3.03 -6.08
N VAL A 73 5.66 2.70 -5.15
CA VAL A 73 6.03 1.93 -3.97
C VAL A 73 6.28 0.48 -4.42
N GLN A 74 7.51 0.01 -4.24
CA GLN A 74 7.91 -1.33 -4.63
C GLN A 74 7.43 -2.36 -3.62
N VAL A 75 6.81 -3.44 -4.08
CA VAL A 75 6.49 -4.62 -3.27
C VAL A 75 7.71 -5.55 -3.23
N PHE A 76 8.13 -5.93 -2.03
CA PHE A 76 9.28 -6.81 -1.83
C PHE A 76 8.88 -8.26 -1.60
N ASP A 77 7.79 -8.44 -0.84
CA ASP A 77 7.34 -9.74 -0.38
C ASP A 77 5.86 -9.71 -0.04
N PHE A 78 5.21 -10.84 -0.09
CA PHE A 78 3.82 -11.01 0.29
C PHE A 78 3.55 -12.46 0.69
N GLY A 79 2.51 -12.69 1.46
CA GLY A 79 2.19 -14.03 1.91
C GLY A 79 1.05 -14.10 2.92
N LYS A 80 0.97 -15.24 3.59
CA LYS A 80 -0.01 -15.52 4.64
C LYS A 80 0.70 -15.91 5.94
N GLN A 81 0.24 -15.32 7.04
CA GLN A 81 0.68 -15.64 8.40
C GLN A 81 -0.55 -15.93 9.26
N GLY A 82 -0.76 -17.20 9.61
CA GLY A 82 -1.99 -17.62 10.28
C GLY A 82 -3.22 -17.30 9.42
N ASN A 83 -4.15 -16.51 9.97
CA ASN A 83 -5.33 -16.02 9.24
C ASN A 83 -5.16 -14.59 8.71
N GLN A 84 -3.94 -14.14 8.49
CA GLN A 84 -3.65 -12.81 7.96
C GLN A 84 -2.87 -12.90 6.67
N LEU A 85 -3.23 -12.08 5.69
CA LEU A 85 -2.44 -11.82 4.49
C LEU A 85 -1.55 -10.61 4.74
N PHE A 86 -0.35 -10.59 4.16
CA PHE A 86 0.53 -9.44 4.29
C PHE A 86 1.21 -9.08 2.98
N ILE A 87 1.56 -7.80 2.86
CA ILE A 87 2.41 -7.27 1.79
C ILE A 87 3.49 -6.42 2.45
N ALA A 88 4.74 -6.75 2.19
CA ALA A 88 5.89 -5.94 2.59
C ALA A 88 6.35 -5.08 1.41
N MET A 89 6.43 -3.77 1.64
CA MET A 89 6.71 -2.79 0.60
C MET A 89 7.64 -1.68 1.10
N THR A 90 8.08 -0.83 0.19
CA THR A 90 8.91 0.35 0.52
C THR A 90 8.25 1.17 1.62
N TYR A 91 9.00 1.43 2.71
CA TYR A 91 8.62 2.42 3.70
C TYR A 91 9.04 3.81 3.22
N VAL A 92 8.08 4.63 2.83
CA VAL A 92 8.31 6.01 2.38
C VAL A 92 8.25 6.95 3.59
N LYS A 93 9.36 7.67 3.85
CA LYS A 93 9.41 8.72 4.88
C LYS A 93 8.84 10.02 4.31
N GLY A 94 7.57 10.28 4.54
CA GLY A 94 6.88 11.45 3.99
C GLY A 94 5.45 11.53 4.49
N SER A 95 4.66 12.38 3.84
CA SER A 95 3.23 12.55 4.09
C SER A 95 2.43 12.19 2.85
N THR A 96 1.20 11.78 3.02
CA THR A 96 0.27 11.64 1.90
C THR A 96 -0.10 13.01 1.34
N LEU A 97 -0.42 13.07 0.05
CA LEU A 97 -0.94 14.31 -0.56
C LEU A 97 -2.22 14.77 0.15
N SER A 98 -3.04 13.85 0.67
CA SER A 98 -4.22 14.17 1.49
C SER A 98 -3.82 14.97 2.73
N GLU A 99 -2.86 14.48 3.52
CA GLU A 99 -2.34 15.18 4.71
C GLU A 99 -1.72 16.54 4.36
N VAL A 100 -0.99 16.64 3.26
CA VAL A 100 -0.44 17.92 2.78
C VAL A 100 -1.53 18.92 2.46
N LEU A 101 -2.62 18.48 1.78
CA LEU A 101 -3.75 19.34 1.43
C LEU A 101 -4.57 19.76 2.66
N GLU A 102 -4.71 18.90 3.66
CA GLU A 102 -5.37 19.24 4.93
C GLU A 102 -4.64 20.39 5.65
N HIS A 103 -3.30 20.36 5.64
CA HIS A 103 -2.48 21.41 6.30
C HIS A 103 -2.35 22.68 5.48
N ARG A 104 -2.18 22.59 4.15
CA ARG A 104 -1.90 23.74 3.26
C ARG A 104 -3.13 24.28 2.56
N ARG A 105 -4.27 23.57 2.58
CA ARG A 105 -5.53 23.84 1.88
C ARG A 105 -5.42 23.91 0.35
N ARG A 106 -4.29 24.34 -0.21
CA ARG A 106 -4.01 24.37 -1.65
C ARG A 106 -2.50 24.29 -1.89
N LEU A 107 -2.14 23.83 -3.07
CA LEU A 107 -0.79 23.83 -3.59
C LEU A 107 -0.63 24.94 -4.63
N ASP A 108 0.59 25.44 -4.82
CA ASP A 108 0.92 26.30 -5.97
C ASP A 108 1.03 25.46 -7.25
N TYR A 109 1.06 26.16 -8.40
CA TYR A 109 1.08 25.49 -9.70
C TYR A 109 2.34 24.65 -9.91
N ASP A 110 3.50 25.11 -9.43
CA ASP A 110 4.77 24.40 -9.59
C ASP A 110 4.75 23.08 -8.83
N ALA A 111 4.24 23.09 -7.59
CA ALA A 111 4.07 21.87 -6.81
C ALA A 111 3.08 20.89 -7.47
N ILE A 112 1.97 21.40 -8.01
CA ILE A 112 0.99 20.55 -8.73
C ILE A 112 1.65 19.93 -9.95
N GLU A 113 2.39 20.70 -10.74
CA GLU A 113 3.08 20.22 -11.93
C GLU A 113 4.11 19.12 -11.59
N ILE A 114 4.93 19.34 -10.57
CA ILE A 114 5.93 18.37 -10.10
C ILE A 114 5.27 17.06 -9.67
N ILE A 115 4.20 17.13 -8.88
CA ILE A 115 3.47 15.96 -8.40
C ILE A 115 2.82 15.22 -9.57
N ALA A 116 2.08 15.94 -10.42
CA ALA A 116 1.37 15.37 -11.56
C ALA A 116 2.31 14.65 -12.54
N LYS A 117 3.46 15.25 -12.86
CA LYS A 117 4.47 14.63 -13.73
C LYS A 117 5.02 13.33 -13.15
N GLN A 118 5.28 13.28 -11.86
CA GLN A 118 5.82 12.09 -11.21
C GLN A 118 4.78 10.97 -11.12
N VAL A 119 3.54 11.30 -10.76
CA VAL A 119 2.42 10.35 -10.76
C VAL A 119 2.19 9.79 -12.17
N ALA A 120 2.15 10.67 -13.19
CA ALA A 120 1.95 10.25 -14.58
C ALA A 120 3.06 9.30 -15.07
N ARG A 121 4.32 9.54 -14.70
CA ARG A 121 5.45 8.62 -15.03
C ARG A 121 5.25 7.25 -14.39
N GLY A 122 4.87 7.18 -13.13
CA GLY A 122 4.56 5.92 -12.45
C GLY A 122 3.40 5.17 -13.11
N LEU A 123 2.31 5.87 -13.43
CA LEU A 123 1.16 5.28 -14.12
C LEU A 123 1.52 4.79 -15.54
N LEU A 124 2.28 5.58 -16.30
CA LEU A 124 2.71 5.19 -17.64
C LEU A 124 3.53 3.90 -17.59
N TYR A 125 4.46 3.78 -16.63
CA TYR A 125 5.23 2.57 -16.43
C TYR A 125 4.35 1.37 -16.07
N ALA A 126 3.44 1.50 -15.11
CA ALA A 126 2.52 0.43 -14.73
C ALA A 126 1.63 -0.01 -15.91
N HIS A 127 1.09 0.95 -16.67
CA HIS A 127 0.30 0.67 -17.87
C HIS A 127 1.10 -0.06 -18.95
N SER A 128 2.38 0.26 -19.14
CA SER A 128 3.26 -0.47 -20.07
C SER A 128 3.46 -1.94 -19.69
N LYS A 129 3.22 -2.28 -18.42
CA LYS A 129 3.22 -3.65 -17.88
C LYS A 129 1.81 -4.28 -17.83
N GLY A 130 0.79 -3.61 -18.37
CA GLY A 130 -0.60 -4.06 -18.35
C GLY A 130 -1.30 -3.90 -17.01
N ILE A 131 -0.70 -3.16 -16.05
CA ILE A 131 -1.24 -2.98 -14.70
C ILE A 131 -1.91 -1.61 -14.58
N VAL A 132 -3.19 -1.60 -14.19
CA VAL A 132 -3.98 -0.38 -13.97
C VAL A 132 -4.15 -0.15 -12.47
N HIS A 133 -3.94 1.08 -12.00
CA HIS A 133 -3.99 1.41 -10.56
C HIS A 133 -5.40 1.32 -9.95
N ARG A 134 -6.42 1.76 -10.67
CA ARG A 134 -7.87 1.73 -10.31
C ARG A 134 -8.32 2.59 -9.12
N ASP A 135 -7.39 3.12 -8.30
CA ASP A 135 -7.72 3.92 -7.10
C ASP A 135 -6.74 5.09 -6.90
N VAL A 136 -6.51 5.90 -7.95
CA VAL A 136 -5.65 7.09 -7.86
C VAL A 136 -6.39 8.19 -7.09
N LYS A 137 -5.85 8.55 -5.91
CA LYS A 137 -6.40 9.58 -5.04
C LYS A 137 -5.31 10.18 -4.15
N PRO A 138 -5.51 11.37 -3.55
CA PRO A 138 -4.49 12.03 -2.72
C PRO A 138 -3.95 11.17 -1.56
N SER A 139 -4.78 10.32 -0.95
CA SER A 139 -4.35 9.42 0.12
C SER A 139 -3.45 8.27 -0.34
N ASN A 140 -3.39 7.99 -1.65
CA ASN A 140 -2.54 6.96 -2.25
C ASN A 140 -1.30 7.55 -2.94
N ILE A 141 -1.00 8.84 -2.68
CA ILE A 141 0.19 9.54 -3.20
C ILE A 141 1.00 10.02 -1.99
N MET A 142 2.22 9.49 -1.83
CA MET A 142 3.16 9.92 -0.80
C MET A 142 4.16 10.93 -1.37
N ILE A 143 4.48 11.95 -0.57
CA ILE A 143 5.45 13.00 -0.90
C ILE A 143 6.51 13.02 0.20
N THR A 144 7.77 12.88 -0.17
CA THR A 144 8.91 12.97 0.74
C THR A 144 9.39 14.41 0.93
N HIS A 145 10.22 14.66 1.94
CA HIS A 145 10.78 15.99 2.19
C HIS A 145 11.67 16.53 1.04
N ASP A 146 12.23 15.65 0.20
CA ASP A 146 13.01 15.98 -0.99
C ASP A 146 12.14 16.02 -2.28
N ASN A 147 10.82 16.19 -2.13
CA ASN A 147 9.84 16.32 -3.21
C ASN A 147 9.77 15.11 -4.17
N ARG A 148 10.17 13.92 -3.74
CA ARG A 148 9.88 12.70 -4.48
C ARG A 148 8.46 12.26 -4.21
N VAL A 149 7.81 11.79 -5.27
CA VAL A 149 6.43 11.33 -5.22
C VAL A 149 6.38 9.84 -5.48
N TYR A 150 5.64 9.13 -4.65
CA TYR A 150 5.40 7.69 -4.76
C TYR A 150 3.91 7.41 -4.82
N LEU A 151 3.49 6.70 -5.85
CA LEU A 151 2.13 6.16 -5.94
C LEU A 151 2.10 4.79 -5.25
N MET A 152 1.13 4.59 -4.37
CA MET A 152 0.97 3.38 -3.56
C MET A 152 -0.41 2.76 -3.72
N ASP A 153 -0.59 1.54 -3.20
CA ASP A 153 -1.88 0.83 -3.14
C ASP A 153 -2.54 0.55 -4.50
N PHE A 154 -1.77 0.01 -5.46
CA PHE A 154 -2.32 -0.54 -6.70
C PHE A 154 -3.36 -1.63 -6.40
N GLY A 155 -4.59 -1.44 -6.86
CA GLY A 155 -5.64 -2.45 -7.06
C GLY A 155 -6.06 -3.40 -5.93
N ILE A 156 -5.32 -3.48 -4.81
CA ILE A 156 -5.58 -4.40 -3.67
C ILE A 156 -7.00 -4.18 -3.08
N SER A 157 -7.58 -3.01 -3.26
CA SER A 157 -8.91 -2.65 -2.79
C SER A 157 -10.05 -3.38 -3.51
N HIS A 158 -9.81 -3.92 -4.70
CA HIS A 158 -10.83 -4.64 -5.47
C HIS A 158 -11.05 -6.09 -5.03
N ILE A 159 -10.13 -6.68 -4.27
CA ILE A 159 -10.27 -8.05 -3.74
C ILE A 159 -11.51 -8.16 -2.84
N GLN A 160 -11.81 -7.11 -2.06
CA GLN A 160 -12.96 -7.12 -1.12
C GLN A 160 -14.22 -6.41 -1.66
N SER A 161 -14.12 -5.56 -2.70
CA SER A 161 -15.32 -4.92 -3.27
C SER A 161 -16.17 -5.88 -4.09
N ALA A 162 -15.62 -6.95 -4.62
CA ALA A 162 -16.39 -8.03 -5.26
C ALA A 162 -17.33 -8.73 -4.28
N GLU A 163 -16.93 -8.91 -3.01
CA GLU A 163 -17.79 -9.48 -1.97
C GLU A 163 -18.99 -8.57 -1.62
N ARG A 164 -18.82 -7.23 -1.67
CA ARG A 164 -19.92 -6.29 -1.38
C ARG A 164 -20.95 -6.20 -2.50
N LEU A 165 -20.54 -6.41 -3.76
CA LEU A 165 -21.46 -6.39 -4.90
C LEU A 165 -22.31 -7.67 -5.01
N THR A 166 -21.82 -8.80 -4.55
CA THR A 166 -22.58 -10.06 -4.52
C THR A 166 -23.60 -10.11 -3.38
N LEU A 167 -23.41 -9.36 -2.29
CA LEU A 167 -24.35 -9.29 -1.15
C LEU A 167 -25.48 -8.25 -1.33
N THR A 168 -25.34 -7.28 -2.26
CA THR A 168 -26.37 -6.24 -2.51
C THR A 168 -27.20 -6.47 -3.77
N GLY A 169 -26.98 -7.55 -4.47
CA GLY A 169 -27.61 -7.83 -5.78
C GLY A 169 -28.69 -8.92 -5.77
N MET A 170 -29.28 -9.28 -4.63
CA MET A 170 -30.41 -10.22 -4.56
C MET A 170 -31.53 -9.69 -3.67
N THR A 171 -32.40 -8.92 -4.25
CA THR A 171 -33.85 -8.90 -3.98
C THR A 171 -34.56 -8.55 -5.27
#